data_4d3a3abb6e83059545b19cd77105fa9b
#
_entry.id   4d3a3abb6e83059545b19cd77105fa9b
#
_cell.length_a   1.000
_cell.length_b   1.000
_cell.length_c   1.000
_cell.angle_alpha   90.00
_cell.angle_beta   90.00
_cell.angle_gamma   90.00
#
_symmetry.space_group_name_H-M   'P 1'
#
loop_
_entity.id
_entity.type
_entity.pdbx_description
1 polymer ?
#
loop_
_entity_poly.entity_id
_entity_poly.type
_entity_poly.pdbx_seq_one_letter_code
_entity_poly.pdbx_strand_id
1 'polypeptide(L)'
;MVTASSKQLASSIEKNTEISINHQKLIDATIETIAKRGLADTTISHVAKQAKVSQGYANFRFKSKENLLLSSLQFLSDEYKKSWQKIFEDEHLDPVDRLLKICENDFSKKIANRNKISVWIAFYSEVKFRPSYLSVCQKQDEIYLQQMEKLIDEINTKANQKSLSAIEISESY
;
A
#
# COMPACT_ATOMS: atom_id res chain seq x y z
N MET A 1 40.53 19.95 4.47
CA MET A 1 39.69 20.82 5.32
C MET A 1 38.25 20.66 4.91
N VAL A 2 37.42 19.98 5.73
CA VAL A 2 35.97 19.90 5.49
C VAL A 2 35.38 21.25 5.91
N THR A 3 34.76 21.99 4.98
CA THR A 3 34.25 23.33 5.22
C THR A 3 33.04 23.29 6.19
N ALA A 4 32.81 24.40 6.91
CA ALA A 4 31.66 24.53 7.83
C ALA A 4 30.30 24.22 7.13
N SER A 5 30.18 24.53 5.84
CA SER A 5 29.03 24.23 4.98
C SER A 5 28.80 22.73 4.83
N SER A 6 29.85 21.92 4.65
CA SER A 6 29.74 20.45 4.49
C SER A 6 29.29 19.78 5.80
N LYS A 7 29.70 20.28 6.96
CA LYS A 7 29.24 19.78 8.26
C LYS A 7 27.78 20.12 8.53
N GLN A 8 27.32 21.33 8.17
CA GLN A 8 25.92 21.72 8.29
C GLN A 8 25.01 20.88 7.37
N LEU A 9 25.44 20.63 6.14
CA LEU A 9 24.70 19.78 5.19
C LEU A 9 24.59 18.33 5.70
N ALA A 10 25.69 17.75 6.18
CA ALA A 10 25.69 16.41 6.75
C ALA A 10 24.73 16.28 7.96
N SER A 11 24.78 17.23 8.90
CA SER A 11 23.88 17.28 10.06
C SER A 11 22.41 17.44 9.67
N SER A 12 22.10 18.21 8.62
CA SER A 12 20.73 18.36 8.11
C SER A 12 20.23 17.07 7.45
N ILE A 13 21.08 16.35 6.72
CA ILE A 13 20.75 15.06 6.09
C ILE A 13 20.50 14.01 7.18
N GLU A 14 21.37 13.90 8.19
CA GLU A 14 21.20 12.98 9.31
C GLU A 14 19.88 13.23 10.06
N LYS A 15 19.56 14.49 10.36
CA LYS A 15 18.31 14.88 11.04
C LYS A 15 17.09 14.55 10.20
N ASN A 16 17.11 14.80 8.90
CA ASN A 16 16.00 14.46 8.01
C ASN A 16 15.82 12.93 7.90
N THR A 17 16.91 12.18 7.88
CA THR A 17 16.88 10.71 7.86
C THR A 17 16.28 10.16 9.15
N GLU A 18 16.69 10.68 10.32
CA GLU A 18 16.13 10.29 11.62
C GLU A 18 14.62 10.61 11.73
N ILE A 19 14.20 11.77 11.26
CA ILE A 19 12.78 12.15 11.19
C ILE A 19 11.98 11.17 10.32
N SER A 20 12.53 10.78 9.17
CA SER A 20 11.90 9.80 8.28
C SER A 20 11.79 8.42 8.92
N ILE A 21 12.87 7.95 9.57
CA ILE A 21 12.89 6.65 10.28
C ILE A 21 11.87 6.64 11.42
N ASN A 22 11.81 7.68 12.23
CA ASN A 22 10.87 7.77 13.35
C ASN A 22 9.42 7.91 12.88
N HIS A 23 9.19 8.55 11.73
CA HIS A 23 7.87 8.59 11.11
C HIS A 23 7.43 7.17 10.70
N GLN A 24 8.29 6.42 10.00
CA GLN A 24 7.98 5.04 9.60
C GLN A 24 7.71 4.15 10.81
N LYS A 25 8.53 4.22 11.87
CA LYS A 25 8.29 3.49 13.12
C LYS A 25 6.92 3.77 13.73
N LEU A 26 6.44 5.03 13.66
CA LEU A 26 5.10 5.38 14.15
C LEU A 26 4.00 4.78 13.29
N ILE A 27 4.14 4.76 11.97
CA ILE A 27 3.18 4.12 11.06
C ILE A 27 3.12 2.60 11.33
N ASP A 28 4.26 1.92 11.37
CA ASP A 28 4.35 0.48 11.64
C ASP A 28 3.75 0.12 13.00
N ALA A 29 4.09 0.90 14.04
CA ALA A 29 3.52 0.74 15.37
C ALA A 29 2.01 1.01 15.42
N THR A 30 1.50 1.90 14.56
CA THR A 30 0.05 2.15 14.44
C THR A 30 -0.65 0.92 13.87
N ILE A 31 -0.11 0.37 12.78
CA ILE A 31 -0.64 -0.86 12.15
C ILE A 31 -0.68 -2.00 13.17
N GLU A 32 0.41 -2.24 13.91
CA GLU A 32 0.46 -3.27 14.95
C GLU A 32 -0.53 -2.99 16.10
N THR A 33 -0.69 -1.74 16.51
CA THR A 33 -1.60 -1.36 17.60
C THR A 33 -3.05 -1.56 17.18
N ILE A 34 -3.42 -1.17 15.95
CA ILE A 34 -4.76 -1.40 15.39
C ILE A 34 -5.03 -2.90 15.29
N ALA A 35 -4.10 -3.70 14.77
CA ALA A 35 -4.26 -5.14 14.65
C ALA A 35 -4.49 -5.84 16.00
N LYS A 36 -3.91 -5.30 17.09
CA LYS A 36 -4.02 -5.86 18.44
C LYS A 36 -5.25 -5.37 19.22
N ARG A 37 -5.68 -4.11 19.01
CA ARG A 37 -6.67 -3.41 19.86
C ARG A 37 -7.88 -2.86 19.10
N GLY A 38 -7.85 -2.85 17.77
CA GLY A 38 -8.83 -2.16 16.94
C GLY A 38 -8.60 -0.63 16.88
N LEU A 39 -9.38 0.03 16.02
CA LEU A 39 -9.29 1.48 15.82
C LEU A 39 -9.72 2.29 17.06
N ALA A 40 -10.78 1.85 17.73
CA ALA A 40 -11.34 2.56 18.87
C ALA A 40 -10.31 2.72 20.00
N ASP A 41 -9.65 1.63 20.39
CA ASP A 41 -8.70 1.59 21.52
C ASP A 41 -7.26 1.98 21.13
N THR A 42 -7.01 2.34 19.88
CA THR A 42 -5.73 2.87 19.43
C THR A 42 -5.60 4.33 19.87
N THR A 43 -4.55 4.67 20.62
CA THR A 43 -4.22 6.03 21.06
C THR A 43 -2.81 6.43 20.64
N ILE A 44 -2.53 7.74 20.52
CA ILE A 44 -1.17 8.22 20.22
C ILE A 44 -0.17 7.73 21.28
N SER A 45 -0.59 7.64 22.53
CA SER A 45 0.25 7.13 23.63
C SER A 45 0.61 5.66 23.44
N HIS A 46 -0.37 4.80 23.06
CA HIS A 46 -0.10 3.38 22.77
C HIS A 46 0.88 3.23 21.62
N VAL A 47 0.69 4.02 20.55
CA VAL A 47 1.54 3.98 19.37
C VAL A 47 2.96 4.49 19.68
N ALA A 48 3.10 5.60 20.39
CA ALA A 48 4.39 6.14 20.80
C ALA A 48 5.21 5.14 21.63
N LYS A 49 4.54 4.47 22.59
CA LYS A 49 5.13 3.42 23.41
C LYS A 49 5.59 2.23 22.53
N GLN A 50 4.76 1.76 21.62
CA GLN A 50 5.07 0.67 20.70
C GLN A 50 6.22 1.03 19.76
N ALA A 51 6.24 2.26 19.23
CA ALA A 51 7.29 2.79 18.36
C ALA A 51 8.61 3.12 19.09
N LYS A 52 8.61 3.08 20.45
CA LYS A 52 9.74 3.51 21.30
C LYS A 52 10.18 4.95 21.02
N VAL A 53 9.23 5.85 20.81
CA VAL A 53 9.44 7.30 20.67
C VAL A 53 8.69 8.05 21.77
N SER A 54 9.05 9.32 22.00
CA SER A 54 8.31 10.13 22.98
C SER A 54 6.89 10.44 22.50
N GLN A 55 5.93 10.47 23.41
CA GLN A 55 4.56 10.88 23.09
C GLN A 55 4.51 12.32 22.56
N GLY A 56 5.37 13.21 23.07
CA GLY A 56 5.50 14.59 22.56
C GLY A 56 5.88 14.61 21.08
N TYR A 57 6.83 13.77 20.65
CA TYR A 57 7.20 13.64 19.24
C TYR A 57 6.03 13.13 18.38
N ALA A 58 5.33 12.09 18.83
CA ALA A 58 4.18 11.56 18.11
C ALA A 58 3.04 12.59 17.97
N ASN A 59 2.73 13.32 19.06
CA ASN A 59 1.75 14.41 19.03
C ASN A 59 2.17 15.55 18.11
N PHE A 60 3.44 15.96 18.13
CA PHE A 60 3.96 16.99 17.22
C PHE A 60 3.82 16.55 15.76
N ARG A 61 4.11 15.28 15.46
CA ARG A 61 4.13 14.76 14.08
C ARG A 61 2.74 14.61 13.48
N PHE A 62 1.77 14.11 14.24
CA PHE A 62 0.43 13.77 13.71
C PHE A 62 -0.67 14.72 14.21
N LYS A 63 -0.45 15.47 15.28
CA LYS A 63 -1.39 16.42 15.88
C LYS A 63 -2.67 15.79 16.47
N SER A 64 -3.21 14.73 15.85
CA SER A 64 -4.42 14.04 16.30
C SER A 64 -4.36 12.53 16.03
N LYS A 65 -5.17 11.77 16.78
CA LYS A 65 -5.39 10.33 16.52
C LYS A 65 -5.90 10.12 15.09
N GLU A 66 -6.84 10.94 14.64
CA GLU A 66 -7.44 10.83 13.31
C GLU A 66 -6.38 10.96 12.20
N ASN A 67 -5.51 11.97 12.30
CA ASN A 67 -4.42 12.15 11.33
C ASN A 67 -3.41 10.97 11.36
N LEU A 68 -3.13 10.41 12.54
CA LEU A 68 -2.27 9.24 12.65
C LEU A 68 -2.90 8.04 11.95
N LEU A 69 -4.18 7.76 12.20
CA LEU A 69 -4.92 6.67 11.58
C LEU A 69 -5.01 6.84 10.07
N LEU A 70 -5.37 8.04 9.59
CA LEU A 70 -5.48 8.35 8.16
C LEU A 70 -4.12 8.22 7.44
N SER A 71 -3.03 8.70 8.06
CA SER A 71 -1.68 8.53 7.52
C SER A 71 -1.27 7.06 7.41
N SER A 72 -1.69 6.24 8.38
CA SER A 72 -1.42 4.79 8.36
C SER A 72 -2.23 4.06 7.31
N LEU A 73 -3.49 4.44 7.10
CA LEU A 73 -4.33 3.94 6.02
C LEU A 73 -3.75 4.30 4.65
N GLN A 74 -3.35 5.56 4.46
CA GLN A 74 -2.73 6.03 3.22
C GLN A 74 -1.42 5.26 2.94
N PHE A 75 -0.60 5.04 3.96
CA PHE A 75 0.63 4.26 3.82
C PHE A 75 0.36 2.82 3.34
N LEU A 76 -0.62 2.14 3.95
CA LEU A 76 -1.02 0.79 3.53
C LEU A 76 -1.55 0.76 2.09
N SER A 77 -2.36 1.76 1.72
CA SER A 77 -2.89 1.93 0.38
C SER A 77 -1.77 2.14 -0.65
N ASP A 78 -0.80 3.01 -0.36
CA ASP A 78 0.34 3.29 -1.23
C ASP A 78 1.29 2.08 -1.34
N GLU A 79 1.49 1.34 -0.25
CA GLU A 79 2.30 0.11 -0.25
C GLU A 79 1.66 -0.96 -1.13
N TYR A 80 0.34 -1.15 -1.00
CA TYR A 80 -0.42 -2.08 -1.83
C TYR A 80 -0.36 -1.67 -3.30
N LYS A 81 -0.62 -0.41 -3.62
CA LYS A 81 -0.49 0.11 -4.98
C LYS A 81 0.88 -0.18 -5.58
N LYS A 82 1.95 0.16 -4.88
CA LYS A 82 3.33 -0.08 -5.33
C LYS A 82 3.63 -1.55 -5.56
N SER A 83 2.95 -2.46 -4.86
CA SER A 83 3.20 -3.89 -4.97
C SER A 83 2.70 -4.48 -6.29
N TRP A 84 1.56 -4.03 -6.78
CA TRP A 84 0.92 -4.54 -7.98
C TRP A 84 1.15 -3.69 -9.24
N GLN A 85 1.40 -2.37 -9.09
CA GLN A 85 1.49 -1.46 -10.22
C GLN A 85 2.50 -1.92 -11.28
N LYS A 86 3.72 -2.29 -10.87
CA LYS A 86 4.76 -2.75 -11.78
C LYS A 86 4.41 -4.06 -12.49
N ILE A 87 3.57 -4.90 -11.89
CA ILE A 87 3.13 -6.16 -12.49
C ILE A 87 2.14 -5.87 -13.62
N PHE A 88 1.19 -4.95 -13.41
CA PHE A 88 0.27 -4.53 -14.47
C PHE A 88 0.99 -3.84 -15.64
N GLU A 89 2.03 -3.06 -15.35
CA GLU A 89 2.82 -2.30 -16.33
C GLU A 89 3.88 -3.16 -17.07
N ASP A 90 4.07 -4.43 -16.71
CA ASP A 90 5.11 -5.29 -17.32
C ASP A 90 4.62 -5.87 -18.66
N GLU A 91 4.82 -5.12 -19.74
CA GLU A 91 4.47 -5.52 -21.11
C GLU A 91 5.31 -6.67 -21.66
N HIS A 92 6.41 -7.05 -21.00
CA HIS A 92 7.24 -8.20 -21.42
C HIS A 92 6.63 -9.54 -21.01
N LEU A 93 5.69 -9.53 -20.06
CA LEU A 93 4.98 -10.71 -19.62
C LEU A 93 3.72 -10.96 -20.46
N ASP A 94 3.43 -12.23 -20.67
CA ASP A 94 2.11 -12.63 -21.19
C ASP A 94 0.99 -12.13 -20.26
N PRO A 95 -0.15 -11.63 -20.79
CA PRO A 95 -1.25 -11.15 -19.96
C PRO A 95 -1.74 -12.17 -18.90
N VAL A 96 -1.74 -13.47 -19.22
CA VAL A 96 -2.11 -14.53 -18.25
C VAL A 96 -1.05 -14.63 -17.15
N ASP A 97 0.24 -14.55 -17.49
CA ASP A 97 1.32 -14.56 -16.49
C ASP A 97 1.28 -13.32 -15.59
N ARG A 98 0.89 -12.15 -16.13
CA ARG A 98 0.65 -10.95 -15.33
C ARG A 98 -0.48 -11.18 -14.33
N LEU A 99 -1.60 -11.77 -14.75
CA LEU A 99 -2.73 -12.09 -13.87
C LEU A 99 -2.31 -13.04 -12.75
N LEU A 100 -1.56 -14.09 -13.07
CA LEU A 100 -1.05 -15.04 -12.07
C LEU A 100 -0.12 -14.35 -11.07
N LYS A 101 0.78 -13.48 -11.53
CA LYS A 101 1.65 -12.68 -10.64
C LYS A 101 0.89 -11.71 -9.77
N ILE A 102 -0.21 -11.13 -10.23
CA ILE A 102 -1.09 -10.30 -9.39
C ILE A 102 -1.70 -11.14 -8.28
N CYS A 103 -2.24 -12.33 -8.60
CA CYS A 103 -2.76 -13.24 -7.59
C CYS A 103 -1.68 -13.64 -6.58
N GLU A 104 -0.47 -14.02 -7.02
CA GLU A 104 0.65 -14.35 -6.14
C GLU A 104 1.03 -13.17 -5.22
N ASN A 105 1.04 -11.94 -5.76
CA ASN A 105 1.29 -10.73 -4.98
C ASN A 105 0.24 -10.53 -3.89
N ASP A 106 -1.03 -10.61 -4.24
CA ASP A 106 -2.15 -10.35 -3.33
C ASP A 106 -2.21 -11.36 -2.17
N PHE A 107 -1.85 -12.63 -2.44
CA PHE A 107 -1.75 -13.66 -1.41
C PHE A 107 -0.37 -13.76 -0.75
N SER A 108 0.58 -12.91 -1.12
CA SER A 108 1.91 -12.93 -0.52
C SER A 108 1.88 -12.57 0.96
N LYS A 109 2.81 -13.13 1.76
CA LYS A 109 2.96 -12.78 3.17
C LYS A 109 3.28 -11.28 3.40
N LYS A 110 3.79 -10.60 2.41
CA LYS A 110 4.06 -9.16 2.47
C LYS A 110 2.76 -8.36 2.47
N ILE A 111 1.78 -8.75 1.66
CA ILE A 111 0.50 -8.06 1.48
C ILE A 111 -0.57 -8.66 2.40
N ALA A 112 -0.81 -9.96 2.32
CA ALA A 112 -1.87 -10.66 3.02
C ALA A 112 -1.41 -11.26 4.36
N ASN A 113 -0.68 -10.52 5.20
CA ASN A 113 -0.40 -10.97 6.55
C ASN A 113 -1.55 -10.61 7.51
N ARG A 114 -1.64 -11.39 8.61
CA ARG A 114 -2.72 -11.25 9.59
C ARG A 114 -2.93 -9.82 10.08
N ASN A 115 -1.85 -9.10 10.39
CA ASN A 115 -1.96 -7.74 10.93
C ASN A 115 -2.55 -6.79 9.89
N LYS A 116 -2.03 -6.80 8.66
CA LYS A 116 -2.52 -5.93 7.57
C LYS A 116 -3.98 -6.22 7.23
N ILE A 117 -4.35 -7.51 7.11
CA ILE A 117 -5.74 -7.90 6.86
C ILE A 117 -6.66 -7.38 7.97
N SER A 118 -6.28 -7.58 9.25
CA SER A 118 -7.06 -7.07 10.38
C SER A 118 -7.22 -5.55 10.35
N VAL A 119 -6.18 -4.83 9.96
CA VAL A 119 -6.21 -3.36 9.86
C VAL A 119 -7.10 -2.91 8.69
N TRP A 120 -7.00 -3.54 7.53
CA TRP A 120 -7.90 -3.27 6.40
C TRP A 120 -9.37 -3.47 6.79
N ILE A 121 -9.71 -4.61 7.40
CA ILE A 121 -11.06 -4.90 7.86
C ILE A 121 -11.54 -3.83 8.86
N ALA A 122 -10.68 -3.42 9.81
CA ALA A 122 -11.02 -2.40 10.78
C ALA A 122 -11.32 -1.04 10.11
N PHE A 123 -10.55 -0.62 9.11
CA PHE A 123 -10.83 0.60 8.36
C PHE A 123 -12.09 0.49 7.50
N TYR A 124 -12.27 -0.62 6.76
CA TYR A 124 -13.46 -0.82 5.93
C TYR A 124 -14.76 -0.85 6.76
N SER A 125 -14.73 -1.34 7.99
CA SER A 125 -15.90 -1.29 8.87
C SER A 125 -16.35 0.12 9.26
N GLU A 126 -15.46 1.10 9.17
CA GLU A 126 -15.70 2.50 9.52
C GLU A 126 -15.98 3.42 8.31
N VAL A 127 -15.77 2.96 7.07
CA VAL A 127 -15.88 3.83 5.85
C VAL A 127 -17.26 4.47 5.72
N LYS A 128 -18.33 3.78 6.14
CA LYS A 128 -19.71 4.30 6.10
C LYS A 128 -19.87 5.57 6.94
N PHE A 129 -19.10 5.68 8.04
CA PHE A 129 -19.21 6.78 9.01
C PHE A 129 -18.06 7.78 8.91
N ARG A 130 -17.03 7.50 8.09
CA ARG A 130 -15.81 8.30 7.95
C ARG A 130 -15.46 8.55 6.49
N PRO A 131 -15.93 9.67 5.91
CA PRO A 131 -15.67 9.99 4.50
C PRO A 131 -14.18 10.05 4.13
N SER A 132 -13.31 10.43 5.08
CA SER A 132 -11.87 10.45 4.87
C SER A 132 -11.28 9.06 4.62
N TYR A 133 -11.77 8.03 5.30
CA TYR A 133 -11.35 6.65 5.08
C TYR A 133 -11.92 6.11 3.75
N LEU A 134 -13.20 6.39 3.50
CA LEU A 134 -13.84 6.03 2.24
C LEU A 134 -13.05 6.55 1.04
N SER A 135 -12.66 7.83 1.05
CA SER A 135 -11.91 8.45 -0.04
C SER A 135 -10.57 7.74 -0.33
N VAL A 136 -9.85 7.29 0.70
CA VAL A 136 -8.58 6.56 0.50
C VAL A 136 -8.82 5.18 -0.07
N CYS A 137 -9.79 4.42 0.48
CA CYS A 137 -10.11 3.06 0.05
C CYS A 137 -10.67 3.07 -1.38
N GLN A 138 -11.70 3.87 -1.65
CA GLN A 138 -12.40 3.92 -2.93
C GLN A 138 -11.47 4.30 -4.09
N LYS A 139 -10.64 5.33 -3.92
CA LYS A 139 -9.70 5.75 -4.96
C LYS A 139 -8.74 4.62 -5.35
N GLN A 140 -8.31 3.82 -4.38
CA GLN A 140 -7.39 2.72 -4.62
C GLN A 140 -8.08 1.55 -5.32
N ASP A 141 -9.29 1.22 -4.87
CA ASP A 141 -10.11 0.16 -5.46
C ASP A 141 -10.45 0.47 -6.92
N GLU A 142 -10.84 1.71 -7.22
CA GLU A 142 -11.15 2.17 -8.58
C GLU A 142 -9.94 2.02 -9.53
N ILE A 143 -8.75 2.43 -9.10
CA ILE A 143 -7.53 2.31 -9.92
C ILE A 143 -7.19 0.84 -10.16
N TYR A 144 -7.26 0.00 -9.12
CA TYR A 144 -6.97 -1.43 -9.24
C TYR A 144 -7.95 -2.13 -10.19
N LEU A 145 -9.25 -1.88 -10.05
CA LEU A 145 -10.30 -2.43 -10.92
C LEU A 145 -10.09 -2.04 -12.37
N GLN A 146 -9.79 -0.77 -12.66
CA GLN A 146 -9.50 -0.32 -14.03
C GLN A 146 -8.29 -1.04 -14.65
N GLN A 147 -7.24 -1.31 -13.87
CA GLN A 147 -6.09 -2.06 -14.36
C GLN A 147 -6.44 -3.53 -14.60
N MET A 148 -7.26 -4.12 -13.72
CA MET A 148 -7.73 -5.50 -13.86
C MET A 148 -8.61 -5.67 -15.10
N GLU A 149 -9.56 -4.75 -15.33
CA GLU A 149 -10.41 -4.74 -16.52
C GLU A 149 -9.58 -4.74 -17.81
N LYS A 150 -8.59 -3.83 -17.89
CA LYS A 150 -7.69 -3.77 -19.05
C LYS A 150 -6.93 -5.08 -19.27
N LEU A 151 -6.41 -5.67 -18.20
CA LEU A 151 -5.67 -6.94 -18.29
C LEU A 151 -6.57 -8.10 -18.77
N ILE A 152 -7.81 -8.16 -18.29
CA ILE A 152 -8.79 -9.16 -18.74
C ILE A 152 -9.14 -8.97 -20.21
N ASP A 153 -9.31 -7.73 -20.68
CA ASP A 153 -9.57 -7.43 -22.09
C ASP A 153 -8.40 -7.86 -23.00
N GLU A 154 -7.15 -7.64 -22.55
CA GLU A 154 -5.95 -8.12 -23.26
C GLU A 154 -5.94 -9.65 -23.36
N ILE A 155 -6.26 -10.37 -22.27
CA ILE A 155 -6.34 -11.83 -22.25
C ILE A 155 -7.40 -12.32 -23.24
N ASN A 156 -8.60 -11.74 -23.22
CA ASN A 156 -9.70 -12.12 -24.11
C ASN A 156 -9.37 -11.86 -25.59
N THR A 157 -8.76 -10.73 -25.90
CA THR A 157 -8.33 -10.38 -27.25
C THR A 157 -7.31 -11.40 -27.77
N LYS A 158 -6.32 -11.74 -26.96
CA LYS A 158 -5.28 -12.70 -27.33
C LYS A 158 -5.83 -14.13 -27.49
N ALA A 159 -6.77 -14.55 -26.66
CA ALA A 159 -7.44 -15.83 -26.76
C ALA A 159 -8.28 -15.94 -28.05
N ASN A 160 -9.02 -14.90 -28.40
CA ASN A 160 -9.81 -14.85 -29.64
C ASN A 160 -8.92 -14.90 -30.89
N GLN A 161 -7.80 -14.18 -30.92
CA GLN A 161 -6.83 -14.23 -32.01
C GLN A 161 -6.26 -15.64 -32.22
N LYS A 162 -5.91 -16.36 -31.12
CA LYS A 162 -5.43 -17.74 -31.20
C LYS A 162 -6.49 -18.69 -31.72
N SER A 163 -7.75 -18.51 -31.33
CA SER A 163 -8.87 -19.32 -31.80
C SER A 163 -9.09 -19.13 -33.29
N LEU A 164 -9.08 -17.91 -33.80
CA LEU A 164 -9.23 -17.61 -35.23
C LEU A 164 -8.08 -18.25 -36.07
N SER A 165 -6.84 -18.08 -35.64
CA SER A 165 -5.69 -18.67 -36.32
C SER A 165 -5.72 -20.20 -36.37
N ALA A 166 -6.23 -20.85 -35.33
CA ALA A 166 -6.40 -22.29 -35.30
C ALA A 166 -7.49 -22.77 -36.29
N ILE A 167 -8.56 -22.02 -36.46
CA ILE A 167 -9.63 -22.30 -37.42
C ILE A 167 -9.10 -22.17 -38.87
N GLU A 168 -8.41 -21.06 -39.19
CA GLU A 168 -7.80 -20.84 -40.50
C GLU A 168 -6.83 -21.94 -40.92
N ILE A 169 -6.02 -22.45 -39.98
CA ILE A 169 -5.11 -23.59 -40.22
C ILE A 169 -5.91 -24.87 -40.49
N SER A 170 -7.01 -25.10 -39.74
CA SER A 170 -7.83 -26.30 -39.90
C SER A 170 -8.61 -26.34 -41.22
N GLU A 171 -8.95 -25.19 -41.80
CA GLU A 171 -9.65 -25.06 -43.08
C GLU A 171 -8.69 -25.15 -44.30
N SER A 172 -7.37 -25.11 -44.09
CA SER A 172 -6.35 -25.16 -45.13
C SER A 172 -5.82 -26.58 -45.42
N TYR A 173 -6.37 -27.61 -44.75
CA TYR A 173 -6.13 -29.01 -44.94
C TYR A 173 -7.40 -29.74 -45.45
#